data_8f1274db778c10e4018d4298243b6e1e
#
_entry.id   8f1274db778c10e4018d4298243b6e1e
#
_cell.length_a   1.000
_cell.length_b   1.000
_cell.length_c   1.000
_cell.angle_alpha   90.00
_cell.angle_beta   90.00
_cell.angle_gamma   90.00
#
_symmetry.space_group_name_H-M   'P 1'
#
loop_
_entity.id
_entity.type
_entity.pdbx_description
1 polymer ?
#
loop_
_entity_poly.entity_id
_entity_poly.type
_entity_poly.pdbx_seq_one_letter_code
_entity_poly.pdbx_strand_id
1 'polypeptide(L)'
;MNNVMDFGAVGDGRVNDTAAVQAAINAGGMVCFPPGTYLCGTLYLKSHGGLHLETGAVLLASPDKADYNADDFCVQNDVFAKERVSGAHFIVAVEQENITIEGPGRIDGNRKAFYEPPSDWKKIWSSPIEWRPAQMIFLCECSNVRVQQVELYNAPYWTCFFHGCENVQVTGVHIYNHPYTRNGDGLDIDSCRFVTVSDCLIESGDDCITLRGNPGRLKKNRPCEYITITNCILKTICNSFRIGVGDGIIRNIVISNCIIHEARMGVTLCSKYSPSKGTLLENIQFENLRIEADLPIAILTNAWGKDMGPSFQPIRDISFNHIRGSGRSSIRVIGHDKGDISSIHFSDVIFDWLEGGCPDSGAKSFSESASAACPDAPVYLEYADHVTFDQFQIRWKTQDQAWKYGLRAGRCSEVELSRSDFGKMNRIDGKTEP
;
A
#
# COMPACT_ATOMS: atom_id res chain seq x y z
N MET A 1 20.64 25.28 9.63
CA MET A 1 20.68 23.80 9.65
C MET A 1 21.92 23.36 10.38
N ASN A 2 21.80 22.31 11.19
CA ASN A 2 22.94 21.67 11.86
C ASN A 2 23.61 20.71 10.88
N ASN A 3 24.87 20.93 10.54
CA ASN A 3 25.61 19.99 9.69
C ASN A 3 26.09 18.81 10.53
N VAL A 4 25.79 17.57 10.12
CA VAL A 4 26.19 16.36 10.87
C VAL A 4 27.72 16.26 11.08
N MET A 5 28.51 16.81 10.16
CA MET A 5 29.97 16.82 10.26
C MET A 5 30.45 17.66 11.44
N ASP A 6 29.73 18.73 11.83
CA ASP A 6 30.06 19.57 12.98
C ASP A 6 29.86 18.84 14.31
N PHE A 7 29.11 17.72 14.29
CA PHE A 7 28.86 16.85 15.44
C PHE A 7 29.73 15.60 15.45
N GLY A 8 30.65 15.48 14.48
CA GLY A 8 31.63 14.42 14.41
C GLY A 8 31.22 13.22 13.54
N ALA A 9 30.19 13.34 12.71
CA ALA A 9 29.90 12.32 11.71
C ALA A 9 31.04 12.21 10.68
N VAL A 10 31.32 10.99 10.22
CA VAL A 10 32.42 10.71 9.27
C VAL A 10 31.90 10.60 7.85
N GLY A 11 30.74 9.96 7.65
CA GLY A 11 30.12 9.84 6.35
C GLY A 11 30.85 8.93 5.34
N ASP A 12 31.62 7.93 5.81
CA ASP A 12 32.41 7.02 4.98
C ASP A 12 31.73 5.67 4.70
N GLY A 13 30.51 5.45 5.25
CA GLY A 13 29.75 4.22 5.15
C GLY A 13 30.27 3.04 5.97
N ARG A 14 31.22 3.25 6.87
CA ARG A 14 31.88 2.24 7.69
C ARG A 14 31.81 2.55 9.17
N VAL A 15 32.13 3.78 9.53
CA VAL A 15 32.00 4.27 10.90
C VAL A 15 30.52 4.41 11.23
N ASN A 16 30.13 3.95 12.42
CA ASN A 16 28.77 4.16 12.90
C ASN A 16 28.59 5.62 13.36
N ASP A 17 27.86 6.39 12.58
CA ASP A 17 27.61 7.81 12.78
C ASP A 17 26.38 8.10 13.67
N THR A 18 25.71 7.07 14.22
CA THR A 18 24.43 7.22 14.96
C THR A 18 24.54 8.29 16.05
N ALA A 19 25.58 8.25 16.87
CA ALA A 19 25.74 9.17 18.01
C ALA A 19 25.91 10.62 17.54
N ALA A 20 26.70 10.85 16.50
CA ALA A 20 26.95 12.18 15.92
C ALA A 20 25.67 12.75 15.29
N VAL A 21 24.98 11.94 14.47
CA VAL A 21 23.73 12.33 13.84
C VAL A 21 22.64 12.60 14.88
N GLN A 22 22.51 11.73 15.91
CA GLN A 22 21.53 11.95 16.97
C GLN A 22 21.85 13.22 17.79
N ALA A 23 23.14 13.55 18.00
CA ALA A 23 23.53 14.80 18.65
C ALA A 23 23.12 16.02 17.82
N ALA A 24 23.28 15.98 16.50
CA ALA A 24 22.81 17.01 15.59
C ALA A 24 21.27 17.17 15.66
N ILE A 25 20.52 16.07 15.69
CA ILE A 25 19.05 16.09 15.86
C ILE A 25 18.66 16.70 17.21
N ASN A 26 19.36 16.32 18.27
CA ASN A 26 19.08 16.80 19.63
C ASN A 26 19.37 18.29 19.80
N ALA A 27 20.22 18.87 18.98
CA ALA A 27 20.48 20.31 18.95
C ALA A 27 19.28 21.11 18.39
N GLY A 28 18.31 20.42 17.77
CA GLY A 28 17.06 20.99 17.27
C GLY A 28 17.15 21.59 15.87
N GLY A 29 15.99 21.75 15.22
CA GLY A 29 15.89 22.26 13.87
C GLY A 29 16.26 21.22 12.80
N MET A 30 16.51 21.69 11.57
CA MET A 30 16.86 20.83 10.43
C MET A 30 18.33 20.39 10.52
N VAL A 31 18.56 19.11 10.28
CA VAL A 31 19.88 18.47 10.21
C VAL A 31 20.28 18.27 8.76
N CYS A 32 21.42 18.77 8.35
CA CYS A 32 21.94 18.69 7.00
C CYS A 32 22.98 17.56 6.88
N PHE A 33 22.80 16.74 5.86
CA PHE A 33 23.73 15.69 5.46
C PHE A 33 24.42 16.10 4.14
N PRO A 34 25.67 16.54 4.17
CA PRO A 34 26.46 16.74 2.95
C PRO A 34 26.69 15.42 2.20
N PRO A 35 27.22 15.45 0.95
CA PRO A 35 27.59 14.26 0.20
C PRO A 35 28.47 13.32 1.03
N GLY A 36 28.04 12.05 1.16
CA GLY A 36 28.69 11.01 1.98
C GLY A 36 27.73 9.87 2.28
N THR A 37 28.23 8.81 2.92
CA THR A 37 27.41 7.67 3.36
C THR A 37 27.46 7.56 4.87
N TYR A 38 26.38 7.86 5.54
CA TYR A 38 26.25 7.89 7.00
C TYR A 38 25.62 6.59 7.50
N LEU A 39 26.43 5.70 8.04
CA LEU A 39 25.96 4.44 8.62
C LEU A 39 25.36 4.69 9.99
N CYS A 40 24.06 4.45 10.16
CA CYS A 40 23.36 4.73 11.41
C CYS A 40 22.41 3.59 11.81
N GLY A 41 22.26 3.40 13.11
CA GLY A 41 21.16 2.68 13.73
C GLY A 41 19.92 3.57 13.88
N THR A 42 19.10 3.33 14.92
CA THR A 42 17.88 4.11 15.15
C THR A 42 18.17 5.59 15.41
N LEU A 43 17.47 6.44 14.67
CA LEU A 43 17.48 7.89 14.84
C LEU A 43 16.10 8.39 15.31
N TYR A 44 16.07 9.14 16.39
CA TYR A 44 14.85 9.69 16.98
C TYR A 44 14.69 11.15 16.60
N LEU A 45 13.74 11.47 15.73
CA LEU A 45 13.43 12.83 15.34
C LEU A 45 12.75 13.58 16.48
N LYS A 46 12.94 14.90 16.48
CA LYS A 46 12.37 15.82 17.47
C LYS A 46 11.45 16.84 16.78
N SER A 47 10.49 17.33 17.55
CA SER A 47 9.58 18.38 17.08
C SER A 47 10.32 19.61 16.56
N HIS A 48 9.74 20.27 15.57
CA HIS A 48 10.25 21.46 14.91
C HIS A 48 11.61 21.29 14.21
N GLY A 49 11.83 20.06 13.65
CA GLY A 49 13.07 19.73 12.97
C GLY A 49 12.89 18.64 11.92
N GLY A 50 14.00 18.08 11.51
CA GLY A 50 13.99 17.02 10.51
C GLY A 50 15.34 16.78 9.87
N LEU A 51 15.32 16.10 8.73
CA LEU A 51 16.50 15.68 7.97
C LEU A 51 16.47 16.34 6.59
N HIS A 52 17.57 16.93 6.19
CA HIS A 52 17.82 17.41 4.84
C HIS A 52 19.04 16.70 4.25
N LEU A 53 18.82 15.88 3.22
CA LEU A 53 19.88 15.12 2.56
C LEU A 53 20.27 15.80 1.26
N GLU A 54 21.50 16.28 1.15
CA GLU A 54 22.00 16.89 -0.08
C GLU A 54 22.20 15.84 -1.19
N THR A 55 22.36 16.31 -2.43
CA THR A 55 22.71 15.43 -3.57
C THR A 55 23.97 14.62 -3.25
N GLY A 56 23.89 13.30 -3.34
CA GLY A 56 25.00 12.40 -3.00
C GLY A 56 25.13 12.04 -1.52
N ALA A 57 24.24 12.54 -0.67
CA ALA A 57 24.12 12.06 0.71
C ALA A 57 23.33 10.77 0.75
N VAL A 58 23.83 9.78 1.48
CA VAL A 58 23.16 8.50 1.74
C VAL A 58 23.12 8.27 3.26
N LEU A 59 21.91 8.21 3.81
CA LEU A 59 21.70 7.74 5.19
C LEU A 59 21.44 6.24 5.13
N LEU A 60 22.42 5.44 5.57
CA LEU A 60 22.47 3.98 5.42
C LEU A 60 22.12 3.30 6.74
N ALA A 61 21.14 2.40 6.71
CA ALA A 61 20.76 1.62 7.90
C ALA A 61 21.84 0.60 8.29
N SER A 62 22.17 0.54 9.59
CA SER A 62 23.16 -0.39 10.13
C SER A 62 22.71 -1.85 9.97
N PRO A 63 23.61 -2.77 9.63
CA PRO A 63 23.33 -4.19 9.67
C PRO A 63 23.30 -4.79 11.08
N ASP A 64 23.80 -4.07 12.09
CA ASP A 64 23.94 -4.57 13.45
C ASP A 64 22.65 -4.34 14.26
N LYS A 65 22.08 -5.43 14.79
CA LYS A 65 20.89 -5.38 15.65
C LYS A 65 21.09 -4.51 16.89
N ALA A 66 22.31 -4.45 17.42
CA ALA A 66 22.62 -3.68 18.62
C ALA A 66 22.50 -2.17 18.44
N ASP A 67 22.50 -1.69 17.18
CA ASP A 67 22.35 -0.27 16.86
C ASP A 67 20.90 0.22 16.87
N TYR A 68 19.93 -0.69 17.07
CA TYR A 68 18.51 -0.37 16.95
C TYR A 68 17.80 -0.29 18.30
N ASN A 69 16.65 0.38 18.30
CA ASN A 69 15.76 0.46 19.46
C ASN A 69 15.24 -0.91 19.91
N ALA A 70 14.88 -1.00 21.17
CA ALA A 70 14.17 -2.17 21.73
C ALA A 70 12.75 -2.29 21.15
N ASP A 71 12.19 -3.48 21.15
CA ASP A 71 10.85 -3.78 20.64
C ASP A 71 9.74 -3.03 21.41
N ASP A 72 9.96 -2.74 22.68
CA ASP A 72 9.02 -2.10 23.61
C ASP A 72 9.33 -0.61 23.87
N PHE A 73 10.04 0.05 22.97
CA PHE A 73 10.45 1.45 23.14
C PHE A 73 9.29 2.44 23.28
N CYS A 74 8.12 2.11 22.78
CA CYS A 74 6.88 2.85 22.99
C CYS A 74 5.65 1.92 22.95
N VAL A 75 4.56 2.35 23.58
CA VAL A 75 3.32 1.53 23.71
C VAL A 75 2.59 1.35 22.38
N GLN A 76 2.80 2.25 21.43
CA GLN A 76 2.18 2.20 20.10
C GLN A 76 2.87 1.22 19.16
N ASN A 77 4.10 0.79 19.50
CA ASN A 77 4.86 -0.12 18.65
C ASN A 77 4.23 -1.52 18.61
N ASP A 78 4.31 -2.17 17.48
CA ASP A 78 3.85 -3.54 17.30
C ASP A 78 4.95 -4.43 16.72
N VAL A 79 5.02 -5.66 17.20
CA VAL A 79 5.99 -6.66 16.75
C VAL A 79 5.29 -7.73 15.94
N PHE A 80 5.60 -7.80 14.65
CA PHE A 80 5.01 -8.78 13.74
C PHE A 80 5.85 -10.07 13.69
N ALA A 81 5.98 -10.74 14.81
CA ALA A 81 6.84 -11.94 14.96
C ALA A 81 6.54 -13.05 13.94
N LYS A 82 5.27 -13.21 13.51
CA LYS A 82 4.89 -14.17 12.47
C LYS A 82 5.51 -13.84 11.10
N GLU A 83 5.84 -12.60 10.87
CA GLU A 83 6.48 -12.10 9.65
C GLU A 83 8.00 -12.03 9.76
N ARG A 84 8.57 -12.50 10.89
CA ARG A 84 9.99 -12.43 11.21
C ARG A 84 10.52 -11.00 11.16
N VAL A 85 9.81 -10.09 11.82
CA VAL A 85 10.20 -8.70 11.95
C VAL A 85 10.20 -8.32 13.44
N SER A 86 11.18 -7.55 13.84
CA SER A 86 11.28 -6.99 15.19
C SER A 86 10.44 -5.71 15.33
N GLY A 87 10.44 -5.11 16.52
CA GLY A 87 9.92 -3.76 16.75
C GLY A 87 10.95 -2.64 16.55
N ALA A 88 12.08 -2.96 15.92
CA ALA A 88 13.18 -2.01 15.69
C ALA A 88 12.93 -1.19 14.41
N HIS A 89 13.27 0.09 14.42
CA HIS A 89 13.08 1.01 13.29
C HIS A 89 14.36 1.81 13.02
N PHE A 90 14.50 2.31 11.80
CA PHE A 90 15.65 3.13 11.43
C PHE A 90 15.43 4.60 11.78
N ILE A 91 14.31 5.19 11.35
CA ILE A 91 13.95 6.57 11.67
C ILE A 91 12.64 6.58 12.44
N VAL A 92 12.61 7.23 13.57
CA VAL A 92 11.48 7.22 14.51
C VAL A 92 11.05 8.64 14.89
N ALA A 93 9.74 8.89 14.84
CA ALA A 93 9.14 10.00 15.57
C ALA A 93 7.83 9.52 16.23
N VAL A 94 7.70 9.71 17.51
CA VAL A 94 6.48 9.39 18.27
C VAL A 94 6.01 10.65 18.99
N GLU A 95 4.73 11.03 18.76
CA GLU A 95 4.10 12.20 19.37
C GLU A 95 4.88 13.52 19.15
N GLN A 96 5.49 13.65 17.96
CA GLN A 96 6.24 14.85 17.57
C GLN A 96 5.42 15.71 16.61
N GLU A 97 5.78 16.99 16.50
CA GLU A 97 5.12 17.91 15.59
C GLU A 97 6.12 18.68 14.71
N ASN A 98 5.66 19.14 13.54
CA ASN A 98 6.45 19.91 12.59
C ASN A 98 7.73 19.17 12.18
N ILE A 99 7.58 17.94 11.68
CA ILE A 99 8.66 17.07 11.23
C ILE A 99 8.80 17.18 9.71
N THR A 100 10.04 17.32 9.24
CA THR A 100 10.35 17.31 7.81
C THR A 100 11.46 16.32 7.48
N ILE A 101 11.26 15.49 6.47
CA ILE A 101 12.30 14.65 5.84
C ILE A 101 12.35 15.04 4.38
N GLU A 102 13.50 15.56 3.91
CA GLU A 102 13.57 16.12 2.57
C GLU A 102 14.96 16.05 1.94
N GLY A 103 15.03 16.47 0.68
CA GLY A 103 16.26 16.68 -0.07
C GLY A 103 16.54 15.60 -1.11
N PRO A 104 17.38 15.89 -2.12
CA PRO A 104 17.63 15.00 -3.25
C PRO A 104 18.57 13.81 -2.92
N GLY A 105 18.91 13.60 -1.66
CA GLY A 105 19.67 12.44 -1.20
C GLY A 105 18.81 11.21 -0.95
N ARG A 106 19.42 10.18 -0.38
CA ARG A 106 18.84 8.86 -0.23
C ARG A 106 18.80 8.40 1.23
N ILE A 107 17.72 7.75 1.63
CA ILE A 107 17.63 6.94 2.84
C ILE A 107 17.58 5.48 2.40
N ASP A 108 18.60 4.71 2.73
CA ASP A 108 18.78 3.32 2.31
C ASP A 108 18.59 2.38 3.50
N GLY A 109 17.57 1.54 3.44
CA GLY A 109 17.26 0.53 4.46
C GLY A 109 18.20 -0.66 4.47
N ASN A 110 19.20 -0.70 3.59
CA ASN A 110 20.25 -1.74 3.54
C ASN A 110 19.70 -3.17 3.48
N ARG A 111 18.64 -3.38 2.72
CA ARG A 111 17.98 -4.70 2.60
C ARG A 111 18.94 -5.87 2.48
N LYS A 112 20.05 -5.70 1.76
CA LYS A 112 21.03 -6.77 1.53
C LYS A 112 21.56 -7.41 2.81
N ALA A 113 21.64 -6.62 3.89
CA ALA A 113 22.14 -7.11 5.17
C ALA A 113 21.17 -8.05 5.90
N PHE A 114 19.89 -8.05 5.50
CA PHE A 114 18.82 -8.75 6.21
C PHE A 114 18.18 -9.89 5.41
N TYR A 115 18.61 -10.11 4.19
CA TYR A 115 18.01 -11.13 3.30
C TYR A 115 19.05 -12.05 2.71
N GLU A 116 18.76 -13.35 2.74
CA GLU A 116 19.50 -14.32 1.95
C GLU A 116 19.30 -14.06 0.44
N PRO A 117 20.35 -14.23 -0.37
CA PRO A 117 20.17 -14.27 -1.80
C PRO A 117 19.11 -15.31 -2.16
N PRO A 118 18.27 -15.06 -3.17
CA PRO A 118 17.30 -16.04 -3.62
C PRO A 118 18.04 -17.29 -4.10
N SER A 119 17.92 -18.38 -3.37
CA SER A 119 18.47 -19.69 -3.73
C SER A 119 17.65 -20.39 -4.81
N ASP A 120 16.43 -19.92 -5.04
CA ASP A 120 15.48 -20.43 -6.02
C ASP A 120 14.70 -19.26 -6.63
N TRP A 121 14.92 -19.01 -7.93
CA TRP A 121 14.22 -17.99 -8.70
C TRP A 121 12.70 -18.19 -8.78
N LYS A 122 12.20 -19.38 -8.40
CA LYS A 122 10.75 -19.69 -8.30
C LYS A 122 10.11 -19.18 -7.00
N LYS A 123 10.91 -18.72 -6.05
CA LYS A 123 10.37 -18.10 -4.83
C LYS A 123 10.11 -16.62 -5.08
N ILE A 124 8.86 -16.22 -5.02
CA ILE A 124 8.44 -14.83 -5.27
C ILE A 124 9.03 -13.90 -4.23
N TRP A 125 9.15 -14.31 -2.97
CA TRP A 125 9.74 -13.50 -1.91
C TRP A 125 10.98 -14.12 -1.29
N SER A 126 12.02 -13.30 -1.13
CA SER A 126 13.17 -13.67 -0.31
C SER A 126 12.76 -13.82 1.16
N SER A 127 13.42 -14.71 1.88
CA SER A 127 13.25 -14.84 3.33
C SER A 127 14.27 -13.96 4.05
N PRO A 128 13.88 -13.26 5.14
CA PRO A 128 14.87 -12.63 6.01
C PRO A 128 15.77 -13.67 6.65
N ILE A 129 17.02 -13.31 6.94
CA ILE A 129 18.03 -14.21 7.55
C ILE A 129 17.53 -14.63 8.95
N GLU A 130 17.90 -13.93 9.99
CA GLU A 130 17.48 -14.24 11.35
C GLU A 130 16.44 -13.27 11.87
N TRP A 131 16.67 -12.00 11.62
CA TRP A 131 15.80 -10.90 11.97
C TRP A 131 15.92 -9.80 10.91
N ARG A 132 14.99 -8.87 10.93
CA ARG A 132 15.04 -7.61 10.20
C ARG A 132 14.40 -6.53 11.04
N PRO A 133 14.82 -5.26 10.91
CA PRO A 133 14.07 -4.15 11.47
C PRO A 133 12.68 -4.08 10.85
N ALA A 134 11.78 -3.42 11.57
CA ALA A 134 10.41 -3.16 11.13
C ALA A 134 10.35 -2.03 10.09
N GLN A 135 9.38 -1.16 10.21
CA GLN A 135 9.21 -0.02 9.31
C GLN A 135 10.48 0.83 9.28
N MET A 136 11.01 1.10 8.07
CA MET A 136 12.23 1.90 7.92
C MET A 136 12.03 3.30 8.51
N ILE A 137 10.89 3.93 8.21
CA ILE A 137 10.48 5.20 8.81
C ILE A 137 9.17 4.97 9.57
N PHE A 138 9.19 5.16 10.88
CA PHE A 138 8.05 5.00 11.79
C PHE A 138 7.65 6.35 12.39
N LEU A 139 6.53 6.91 11.92
CA LEU A 139 5.99 8.17 12.38
C LEU A 139 4.63 7.91 13.04
N CYS A 140 4.58 8.04 14.37
CA CYS A 140 3.40 7.67 15.14
C CYS A 140 2.83 8.84 15.93
N GLU A 141 1.52 9.08 15.78
CA GLU A 141 0.79 10.18 16.45
C GLU A 141 1.48 11.55 16.30
N CYS A 142 2.14 11.74 15.15
CA CYS A 142 2.79 13.01 14.79
C CYS A 142 1.82 13.96 14.09
N SER A 143 2.11 15.25 14.15
CA SER A 143 1.34 16.28 13.44
C SER A 143 2.21 17.19 12.59
N ASN A 144 1.66 17.71 11.49
CA ASN A 144 2.38 18.58 10.53
C ASN A 144 3.66 17.91 10.00
N VAL A 145 3.50 16.75 9.38
CA VAL A 145 4.60 15.94 8.84
C VAL A 145 4.77 16.19 7.36
N ARG A 146 6.01 16.38 6.91
CA ARG A 146 6.36 16.47 5.49
C ARG A 146 7.46 15.47 5.15
N VAL A 147 7.22 14.70 4.09
CA VAL A 147 8.24 13.85 3.46
C VAL A 147 8.29 14.24 1.99
N GLN A 148 9.38 14.83 1.53
CA GLN A 148 9.39 15.46 0.21
C GLN A 148 10.73 15.33 -0.51
N GLN A 149 10.66 15.06 -1.84
CA GLN A 149 11.81 15.09 -2.76
C GLN A 149 13.00 14.23 -2.30
N VAL A 150 12.75 13.15 -1.58
CA VAL A 150 13.76 12.24 -1.06
C VAL A 150 13.61 10.86 -1.70
N GLU A 151 14.74 10.17 -1.89
CA GLU A 151 14.75 8.79 -2.31
C GLU A 151 14.75 7.85 -1.09
N LEU A 152 13.73 6.96 -1.00
CA LEU A 152 13.61 5.92 0.02
C LEU A 152 13.91 4.58 -0.65
N TYR A 153 14.94 3.90 -0.20
CA TYR A 153 15.55 2.82 -0.98
C TYR A 153 15.75 1.56 -0.16
N ASN A 154 15.40 0.41 -0.73
CA ASN A 154 15.71 -0.91 -0.20
C ASN A 154 15.34 -1.12 1.28
N ALA A 155 14.15 -0.72 1.67
CA ALA A 155 13.64 -1.04 3.00
C ALA A 155 13.58 -2.56 3.22
N PRO A 156 13.98 -3.07 4.38
CA PRO A 156 13.92 -4.50 4.69
C PRO A 156 12.52 -5.00 5.05
N TYR A 157 11.60 -4.08 5.31
CA TYR A 157 10.18 -4.27 5.61
C TYR A 157 9.40 -3.07 5.03
N TRP A 158 8.30 -2.60 5.63
CA TRP A 158 7.58 -1.41 5.13
C TRP A 158 8.49 -0.17 5.11
N THR A 159 8.36 0.62 4.07
CA THR A 159 9.28 1.76 3.88
C THR A 159 8.93 2.93 4.77
N CYS A 160 7.72 3.47 4.65
CA CYS A 160 7.31 4.65 5.40
C CYS A 160 5.92 4.45 6.00
N PHE A 161 5.85 4.40 7.31
CA PHE A 161 4.64 4.13 8.06
C PHE A 161 4.21 5.35 8.87
N PHE A 162 3.04 5.87 8.53
CA PHE A 162 2.33 6.90 9.26
C PHE A 162 1.23 6.24 10.09
N HIS A 163 1.32 6.29 11.41
CA HIS A 163 0.37 5.65 12.30
C HIS A 163 -0.28 6.68 13.23
N GLY A 164 -1.57 6.97 13.02
CA GLY A 164 -2.30 7.95 13.80
C GLY A 164 -1.86 9.40 13.58
N CYS A 165 -1.19 9.71 12.48
CA CYS A 165 -0.69 11.05 12.19
C CYS A 165 -1.78 11.99 11.64
N GLU A 166 -1.53 13.29 11.75
CA GLU A 166 -2.44 14.35 11.31
C GLU A 166 -1.68 15.43 10.53
N ASN A 167 -2.28 15.94 9.45
CA ASN A 167 -1.66 16.92 8.55
C ASN A 167 -0.34 16.39 7.97
N VAL A 168 -0.44 15.33 7.17
CA VAL A 168 0.70 14.67 6.53
C VAL A 168 0.76 15.06 5.05
N GLN A 169 1.94 15.43 4.59
CA GLN A 169 2.22 15.71 3.19
C GLN A 169 3.38 14.85 2.69
N VAL A 170 3.14 14.07 1.63
CA VAL A 170 4.17 13.29 0.92
C VAL A 170 4.21 13.76 -0.52
N THR A 171 5.33 14.34 -0.97
CA THR A 171 5.39 14.96 -2.30
C THR A 171 6.72 14.68 -3.00
N GLY A 172 6.65 14.22 -4.26
CA GLY A 172 7.84 14.02 -5.08
C GLY A 172 8.83 12.99 -4.51
N VAL A 173 8.33 12.02 -3.77
CA VAL A 173 9.15 10.96 -3.17
C VAL A 173 9.33 9.83 -4.18
N HIS A 174 10.56 9.34 -4.29
CA HIS A 174 10.85 8.13 -5.04
C HIS A 174 11.11 6.97 -4.08
N ILE A 175 10.27 5.95 -4.12
CA ILE A 175 10.45 4.71 -3.35
C ILE A 175 10.85 3.60 -4.29
N TYR A 176 11.96 2.93 -3.97
CA TYR A 176 12.37 1.72 -4.65
C TYR A 176 12.68 0.62 -3.64
N ASN A 177 11.89 -0.45 -3.66
CA ASN A 177 12.18 -1.69 -2.94
C ASN A 177 12.41 -2.82 -3.95
N HIS A 178 13.36 -3.67 -3.62
CA HIS A 178 13.60 -4.84 -4.45
C HIS A 178 12.32 -5.70 -4.55
N PRO A 179 11.86 -6.10 -5.76
CA PRO A 179 10.56 -6.74 -5.97
C PRO A 179 10.34 -8.05 -5.18
N TYR A 180 11.41 -8.70 -4.74
CA TYR A 180 11.33 -9.91 -3.91
C TYR A 180 11.53 -9.63 -2.41
N THR A 181 11.34 -8.40 -1.98
CA THR A 181 11.29 -8.08 -0.54
C THR A 181 9.93 -8.43 0.01
N ARG A 182 9.89 -9.42 0.89
CA ARG A 182 8.66 -9.78 1.58
C ARG A 182 8.20 -8.63 2.49
N ASN A 183 6.94 -8.20 2.34
CA ASN A 183 6.41 -7.02 3.02
C ASN A 183 7.24 -5.75 2.74
N GLY A 184 7.66 -5.56 1.50
CA GLY A 184 8.40 -4.38 1.08
C GLY A 184 7.47 -3.28 0.60
N ASP A 185 6.48 -2.93 1.44
CA ASP A 185 5.46 -1.92 1.16
C ASP A 185 6.09 -0.53 0.99
N GLY A 186 5.47 0.32 0.20
CA GLY A 186 5.91 1.69 -0.03
C GLY A 186 5.46 2.65 1.06
N LEU A 187 4.22 3.13 0.97
CA LEU A 187 3.61 4.02 1.94
C LEU A 187 2.47 3.32 2.66
N ASP A 188 2.55 3.21 3.97
CA ASP A 188 1.47 2.75 4.83
C ASP A 188 0.89 3.90 5.64
N ILE A 189 -0.38 4.19 5.44
CA ILE A 189 -1.12 5.28 6.09
C ILE A 189 -2.21 4.65 6.95
N ASP A 190 -1.98 4.60 8.26
CA ASP A 190 -2.87 3.91 9.20
C ASP A 190 -3.51 4.87 10.18
N SER A 191 -4.84 4.93 10.17
CA SER A 191 -5.61 5.74 11.11
C SER A 191 -5.17 7.22 11.13
N CYS A 192 -4.78 7.74 9.95
CA CYS A 192 -4.34 9.12 9.75
C CYS A 192 -5.46 9.98 9.18
N ARG A 193 -5.34 11.30 9.32
CA ARG A 193 -6.28 12.24 8.71
C ARG A 193 -5.60 13.49 8.17
N PHE A 194 -6.23 14.11 7.17
CA PHE A 194 -5.69 15.26 6.43
C PHE A 194 -4.33 14.92 5.80
N VAL A 195 -4.34 13.91 4.93
CA VAL A 195 -3.14 13.42 4.25
C VAL A 195 -3.19 13.77 2.77
N THR A 196 -2.10 14.27 2.24
CA THR A 196 -1.89 14.46 0.81
C THR A 196 -0.68 13.68 0.35
N VAL A 197 -0.83 12.89 -0.74
CA VAL A 197 0.28 12.19 -1.42
C VAL A 197 0.27 12.63 -2.87
N SER A 198 1.37 13.17 -3.37
CA SER A 198 1.43 13.62 -4.76
C SER A 198 2.80 13.45 -5.42
N ASP A 199 2.77 13.27 -6.76
CA ASP A 199 3.96 13.30 -7.61
C ASP A 199 5.03 12.26 -7.22
N CYS A 200 4.59 11.11 -6.69
CA CYS A 200 5.47 10.04 -6.22
C CYS A 200 5.68 8.95 -7.28
N LEU A 201 6.89 8.41 -7.33
CA LEU A 201 7.22 7.20 -8.06
C LEU A 201 7.48 6.07 -7.06
N ILE A 202 6.68 5.00 -7.09
CA ILE A 202 6.77 3.93 -6.10
C ILE A 202 6.89 2.58 -6.80
N GLU A 203 8.05 1.95 -6.64
CA GLU A 203 8.28 0.56 -7.00
C GLU A 203 8.47 -0.25 -5.72
N SER A 204 7.54 -1.15 -5.41
CA SER A 204 7.52 -1.89 -4.13
C SER A 204 7.64 -3.40 -4.32
N GLY A 205 8.07 -4.08 -3.26
CA GLY A 205 8.11 -5.55 -3.23
C GLY A 205 6.80 -6.17 -2.73
N ASP A 206 5.94 -5.37 -2.12
CA ASP A 206 4.58 -5.72 -1.68
C ASP A 206 3.65 -4.57 -2.08
N ASP A 207 2.78 -4.05 -1.23
CA ASP A 207 1.82 -3.01 -1.57
C ASP A 207 2.51 -1.65 -1.82
N CYS A 208 2.11 -0.88 -2.85
CA CYS A 208 2.70 0.45 -3.09
C CYS A 208 2.18 1.48 -2.08
N ILE A 209 0.85 1.62 -1.99
CA ILE A 209 0.21 2.54 -1.05
C ILE A 209 -0.90 1.79 -0.33
N THR A 210 -0.79 1.72 1.00
CA THR A 210 -1.76 1.05 1.86
C THR A 210 -2.48 2.05 2.75
N LEU A 211 -3.82 2.03 2.72
CA LEU A 211 -4.66 2.73 3.69
C LEU A 211 -5.22 1.73 4.69
N ARG A 212 -4.95 1.96 5.96
CA ARG A 212 -5.26 1.03 7.05
C ARG A 212 -6.14 1.71 8.10
N GLY A 213 -6.94 0.93 8.78
CA GLY A 213 -7.76 1.38 9.90
C GLY A 213 -7.49 0.52 11.13
N ASN A 214 -6.32 0.64 11.74
CA ASN A 214 -5.93 -0.18 12.89
C ASN A 214 -5.54 0.69 14.11
N PRO A 215 -6.52 1.38 14.75
CA PRO A 215 -6.23 2.30 15.83
C PRO A 215 -5.89 1.63 17.17
N GLY A 216 -5.83 0.31 17.25
CA GLY A 216 -5.84 -0.44 18.52
C GLY A 216 -4.73 -0.10 19.51
N ARG A 217 -3.58 0.39 19.07
CA ARG A 217 -2.46 0.81 19.93
C ARG A 217 -2.29 2.31 20.07
N LEU A 218 -3.06 3.09 19.31
CA LEU A 218 -3.00 4.55 19.37
C LEU A 218 -3.63 5.09 20.66
N LYS A 219 -3.05 6.12 21.20
CA LYS A 219 -3.65 6.88 22.32
C LYS A 219 -4.95 7.58 21.90
N LYS A 220 -5.04 7.99 20.62
CA LYS A 220 -6.22 8.62 20.03
C LYS A 220 -6.79 7.71 18.96
N ASN A 221 -7.93 7.06 19.26
CA ASN A 221 -8.68 6.32 18.24
C ASN A 221 -9.26 7.31 17.21
N ARG A 222 -8.91 7.14 15.94
CA ARG A 222 -9.39 7.99 14.84
C ARG A 222 -9.57 7.20 13.54
N PRO A 223 -10.49 7.63 12.67
CA PRO A 223 -10.58 7.12 11.32
C PRO A 223 -9.34 7.44 10.49
N CYS A 224 -9.11 6.65 9.44
CA CYS A 224 -8.24 6.99 8.33
C CYS A 224 -9.08 7.76 7.31
N GLU A 225 -8.97 9.09 7.29
CA GLU A 225 -9.93 9.92 6.54
C GLU A 225 -9.35 11.24 6.02
N TYR A 226 -10.07 11.84 5.06
CA TYR A 226 -9.67 13.09 4.40
C TYR A 226 -8.29 12.97 3.73
N ILE A 227 -8.19 12.00 2.83
CA ILE A 227 -6.94 11.66 2.14
C ILE A 227 -7.08 11.92 0.65
N THR A 228 -6.10 12.58 0.05
CA THR A 228 -5.96 12.69 -1.39
C THR A 228 -4.66 12.08 -1.86
N ILE A 229 -4.72 11.27 -2.93
CA ILE A 229 -3.54 10.70 -3.60
C ILE A 229 -3.63 11.03 -5.08
N THR A 230 -2.61 11.69 -5.63
CA THR A 230 -2.67 12.14 -7.03
C THR A 230 -1.31 12.11 -7.72
N ASN A 231 -1.32 12.02 -9.07
CA ASN A 231 -0.12 12.11 -9.92
C ASN A 231 0.98 11.08 -9.58
N CYS A 232 0.63 9.90 -9.08
CA CYS A 232 1.59 8.87 -8.72
C CYS A 232 1.75 7.81 -9.82
N ILE A 233 2.96 7.27 -9.95
CA ILE A 233 3.27 6.13 -10.82
C ILE A 233 3.64 4.96 -9.92
N LEU A 234 2.93 3.82 -10.07
CA LEU A 234 3.00 2.70 -9.15
C LEU A 234 3.34 1.40 -9.90
N LYS A 235 4.28 0.64 -9.35
CA LYS A 235 4.68 -0.68 -9.84
C LYS A 235 4.92 -1.64 -8.69
N THR A 236 4.33 -2.86 -8.77
CA THR A 236 4.51 -3.87 -7.73
C THR A 236 4.11 -5.26 -8.21
N ILE A 237 4.69 -6.28 -7.58
CA ILE A 237 4.24 -7.66 -7.73
C ILE A 237 3.07 -8.02 -6.78
N CYS A 238 2.53 -7.06 -6.04
CA CYS A 238 1.39 -7.23 -5.13
C CYS A 238 0.25 -6.25 -5.43
N ASN A 239 -0.17 -5.39 -4.51
CA ASN A 239 -1.23 -4.41 -4.75
C ASN A 239 -0.66 -3.00 -4.96
N SER A 240 -1.10 -2.31 -6.01
CA SER A 240 -0.73 -0.89 -6.17
C SER A 240 -1.43 -0.02 -5.15
N PHE A 241 -2.74 -0.20 -4.98
CA PHE A 241 -3.49 0.36 -3.86
C PHE A 241 -4.09 -0.77 -3.02
N ARG A 242 -3.80 -0.76 -1.73
CA ARG A 242 -4.38 -1.66 -0.75
C ARG A 242 -5.19 -0.85 0.28
N ILE A 243 -6.52 -1.02 0.30
CA ILE A 243 -7.41 -0.27 1.19
C ILE A 243 -8.18 -1.26 2.05
N GLY A 244 -8.05 -1.13 3.35
CA GLY A 244 -8.56 -2.07 4.34
C GLY A 244 -7.44 -2.49 5.28
N VAL A 245 -7.57 -3.54 6.01
CA VAL A 245 -6.70 -3.99 7.10
C VAL A 245 -6.98 -3.26 8.41
N GLY A 246 -7.35 -4.03 9.40
CA GLY A 246 -7.70 -3.54 10.75
C GLY A 246 -9.19 -3.66 11.05
N ASP A 247 -9.61 -2.95 12.06
CA ASP A 247 -10.98 -2.97 12.62
C ASP A 247 -11.61 -1.58 12.75
N GLY A 248 -11.00 -0.59 12.12
CA GLY A 248 -11.39 0.81 12.19
C GLY A 248 -12.25 1.28 11.03
N ILE A 249 -12.05 2.54 10.66
CA ILE A 249 -12.82 3.23 9.64
C ILE A 249 -11.86 3.86 8.63
N ILE A 250 -12.12 3.66 7.34
CA ILE A 250 -11.42 4.31 6.23
C ILE A 250 -12.48 4.97 5.36
N ARG A 251 -12.41 6.29 5.20
CA ARG A 251 -13.43 7.04 4.47
C ARG A 251 -12.98 8.38 3.95
N ASN A 252 -13.79 9.00 3.09
CA ASN A 252 -13.55 10.34 2.53
C ASN A 252 -12.20 10.43 1.81
N ILE A 253 -12.01 9.57 0.81
CA ILE A 253 -10.74 9.39 0.09
C ILE A 253 -10.94 9.70 -1.38
N VAL A 254 -10.02 10.44 -1.97
CA VAL A 254 -9.94 10.65 -3.42
C VAL A 254 -8.56 10.22 -3.93
N ILE A 255 -8.55 9.31 -4.90
CA ILE A 255 -7.35 8.84 -5.59
C ILE A 255 -7.51 9.18 -7.07
N SER A 256 -6.60 9.99 -7.61
CA SER A 256 -6.77 10.52 -8.97
C SER A 256 -5.47 10.64 -9.77
N ASN A 257 -5.59 10.67 -11.10
CA ASN A 257 -4.48 10.94 -12.02
C ASN A 257 -3.26 10.04 -11.82
N CYS A 258 -3.46 8.77 -11.45
CA CYS A 258 -2.36 7.83 -11.21
C CYS A 258 -2.22 6.82 -12.34
N ILE A 259 -0.97 6.36 -12.55
CA ILE A 259 -0.63 5.28 -13.47
C ILE A 259 -0.16 4.07 -12.65
N ILE A 260 -0.80 2.95 -12.89
CA ILE A 260 -0.43 1.64 -12.37
C ILE A 260 0.08 0.82 -13.55
N HIS A 261 1.30 0.30 -13.49
CA HIS A 261 1.86 -0.53 -14.54
C HIS A 261 2.63 -1.72 -13.99
N GLU A 262 2.75 -2.78 -14.77
CA GLU A 262 3.44 -4.01 -14.37
C GLU A 262 3.01 -4.47 -12.96
N ALA A 263 1.72 -4.36 -12.66
CA ALA A 263 1.19 -4.70 -11.35
C ALA A 263 0.47 -6.05 -11.38
N ARG A 264 0.55 -6.77 -10.26
CA ARG A 264 -0.28 -7.96 -10.10
C ARG A 264 -1.73 -7.57 -9.81
N MET A 265 -1.95 -6.67 -8.87
CA MET A 265 -3.26 -6.15 -8.52
C MET A 265 -3.25 -4.62 -8.57
N GLY A 266 -4.24 -4.04 -9.25
CA GLY A 266 -4.36 -2.59 -9.36
C GLY A 266 -4.90 -1.98 -8.07
N VAL A 267 -6.19 -2.11 -7.83
CA VAL A 267 -6.88 -1.57 -6.66
C VAL A 267 -7.53 -2.71 -5.88
N THR A 268 -7.21 -2.84 -4.61
CA THR A 268 -7.84 -3.82 -3.71
C THR A 268 -8.44 -3.14 -2.49
N LEU A 269 -9.76 -3.20 -2.37
CA LEU A 269 -10.51 -2.85 -1.17
C LEU A 269 -10.90 -4.14 -0.45
N CYS A 270 -10.59 -4.25 0.85
CA CYS A 270 -10.93 -5.46 1.59
C CYS A 270 -11.25 -5.17 3.05
N SER A 271 -12.48 -5.44 3.49
CA SER A 271 -12.92 -5.16 4.85
C SER A 271 -12.24 -6.07 5.89
N LYS A 272 -12.17 -7.39 5.62
CA LYS A 272 -11.60 -8.37 6.55
C LYS A 272 -10.33 -9.01 6.00
N TYR A 273 -9.21 -8.67 6.61
CA TYR A 273 -7.92 -9.27 6.29
C TYR A 273 -7.54 -10.42 7.23
N SER A 274 -8.11 -10.43 8.42
CA SER A 274 -7.94 -11.43 9.46
C SER A 274 -9.28 -11.69 10.15
N PRO A 275 -9.43 -12.76 10.95
CA PRO A 275 -10.61 -12.97 11.77
C PRO A 275 -10.80 -11.82 12.78
N SER A 276 -11.58 -10.83 12.42
CA SER A 276 -11.84 -9.60 13.16
C SER A 276 -13.25 -9.11 12.84
N LYS A 277 -13.66 -7.96 13.37
CA LYS A 277 -14.95 -7.35 12.99
C LYS A 277 -14.94 -6.74 11.58
N GLY A 278 -13.77 -6.46 11.03
CA GLY A 278 -13.57 -5.83 9.73
C GLY A 278 -13.45 -4.31 9.80
N THR A 279 -13.02 -3.72 8.69
CA THR A 279 -12.84 -2.28 8.49
C THR A 279 -14.02 -1.72 7.70
N LEU A 280 -14.64 -0.65 8.20
CA LEU A 280 -15.61 0.12 7.42
C LEU A 280 -14.88 0.86 6.29
N LEU A 281 -15.33 0.64 5.05
CA LEU A 281 -14.81 1.34 3.87
C LEU A 281 -15.98 2.11 3.24
N GLU A 282 -15.93 3.44 3.24
CA GLU A 282 -17.01 4.25 2.68
C GLU A 282 -16.53 5.55 2.04
N ASN A 283 -17.28 6.04 1.06
CA ASN A 283 -17.02 7.29 0.38
C ASN A 283 -15.57 7.38 -0.14
N ILE A 284 -15.23 6.47 -1.06
CA ILE A 284 -13.90 6.39 -1.70
C ILE A 284 -14.05 6.54 -3.21
N GLN A 285 -13.37 7.50 -3.78
CA GLN A 285 -13.42 7.79 -5.20
C GLN A 285 -12.08 7.54 -5.88
N PHE A 286 -12.13 6.83 -7.01
CA PHE A 286 -11.03 6.64 -7.95
C PHE A 286 -11.36 7.39 -9.24
N GLU A 287 -10.47 8.28 -9.68
CA GLU A 287 -10.72 9.20 -10.78
C GLU A 287 -9.53 9.28 -11.73
N ASN A 288 -9.79 9.13 -13.05
CA ASN A 288 -8.77 9.27 -14.08
C ASN A 288 -7.52 8.41 -13.84
N LEU A 289 -7.70 7.10 -13.72
CA LEU A 289 -6.59 6.16 -13.54
C LEU A 289 -6.29 5.37 -14.82
N ARG A 290 -5.03 5.11 -15.05
CA ARG A 290 -4.58 4.06 -15.96
C ARG A 290 -4.12 2.85 -15.15
N ILE A 291 -4.76 1.69 -15.38
CA ILE A 291 -4.51 0.48 -14.61
C ILE A 291 -4.07 -0.65 -15.55
N GLU A 292 -2.80 -1.01 -15.54
CA GLU A 292 -2.26 -2.18 -16.22
C GLU A 292 -1.87 -3.22 -15.15
N ALA A 293 -2.77 -4.16 -14.89
CA ALA A 293 -2.61 -5.15 -13.83
C ALA A 293 -3.22 -6.49 -14.24
N ASP A 294 -2.71 -7.58 -13.66
CA ASP A 294 -3.35 -8.90 -13.88
C ASP A 294 -4.78 -8.91 -13.37
N LEU A 295 -5.01 -8.44 -12.15
CA LEU A 295 -6.33 -8.22 -11.56
C LEU A 295 -6.53 -6.70 -11.33
N PRO A 296 -7.30 -6.01 -12.18
CA PRO A 296 -7.39 -4.55 -12.11
C PRO A 296 -8.04 -4.01 -10.84
N ILE A 297 -9.20 -4.60 -10.43
CA ILE A 297 -9.99 -4.10 -9.31
C ILE A 297 -10.56 -5.28 -8.51
N ALA A 298 -10.39 -5.25 -7.19
CA ALA A 298 -11.01 -6.18 -6.25
C ALA A 298 -11.66 -5.43 -5.09
N ILE A 299 -12.94 -5.69 -4.84
CA ILE A 299 -13.70 -5.19 -3.70
C ILE A 299 -14.22 -6.42 -2.97
N LEU A 300 -13.71 -6.68 -1.78
CA LEU A 300 -13.90 -7.97 -1.12
C LEU A 300 -14.28 -7.77 0.36
N THR A 301 -15.28 -8.48 0.84
CA THR A 301 -15.50 -8.56 2.29
C THR A 301 -14.37 -9.31 2.97
N ASN A 302 -14.01 -10.49 2.45
CA ASN A 302 -12.96 -11.33 3.00
C ASN A 302 -11.75 -11.40 2.07
N ALA A 303 -10.55 -11.19 2.61
CA ALA A 303 -9.32 -11.38 1.87
C ALA A 303 -9.12 -12.86 1.51
N TRP A 304 -8.46 -13.12 0.37
CA TRP A 304 -7.96 -14.44 -0.02
C TRP A 304 -9.02 -15.49 -0.30
N GLY A 305 -10.30 -15.13 -0.46
CA GLY A 305 -11.39 -16.09 -0.59
C GLY A 305 -11.54 -17.03 0.62
N LYS A 306 -10.92 -16.70 1.75
CA LYS A 306 -11.08 -17.41 3.01
C LYS A 306 -12.39 -16.99 3.65
N ASP A 307 -13.17 -17.96 4.09
CA ASP A 307 -14.29 -17.66 4.96
C ASP A 307 -13.76 -17.28 6.35
N MET A 308 -13.78 -16.00 6.63
CA MET A 308 -13.43 -15.43 7.94
C MET A 308 -14.68 -15.00 8.70
N GLY A 309 -15.84 -15.48 8.27
CA GLY A 309 -17.15 -15.08 8.76
C GLY A 309 -17.61 -13.70 8.24
N PRO A 310 -18.82 -13.27 8.60
CA PRO A 310 -19.39 -12.02 8.14
C PRO A 310 -18.54 -10.81 8.57
N SER A 311 -18.52 -9.78 7.74
CA SER A 311 -18.05 -8.48 8.19
C SER A 311 -19.18 -7.76 8.91
N PHE A 312 -18.85 -7.14 10.05
CA PHE A 312 -19.79 -6.23 10.72
C PHE A 312 -19.64 -4.79 10.22
N GLN A 313 -18.76 -4.59 9.26
CA GLN A 313 -18.43 -3.29 8.68
C GLN A 313 -18.59 -3.36 7.16
N PRO A 314 -19.51 -2.60 6.58
CA PRO A 314 -19.77 -2.64 5.14
C PRO A 314 -18.69 -1.95 4.31
N ILE A 315 -18.70 -2.26 3.00
CA ILE A 315 -18.02 -1.51 1.96
C ILE A 315 -19.11 -0.80 1.15
N ARG A 316 -19.09 0.52 1.10
CA ARG A 316 -20.14 1.28 0.41
C ARG A 316 -19.69 2.61 -0.15
N ASP A 317 -20.46 3.13 -1.08
CA ASP A 317 -20.23 4.43 -1.70
C ASP A 317 -18.82 4.51 -2.33
N ILE A 318 -18.51 3.54 -3.19
CA ILE A 318 -17.23 3.46 -3.92
C ILE A 318 -17.47 3.79 -5.39
N SER A 319 -16.69 4.68 -5.95
CA SER A 319 -16.80 5.05 -7.36
C SER A 319 -15.47 4.95 -8.12
N PHE A 320 -15.57 4.49 -9.37
CA PHE A 320 -14.49 4.41 -10.35
C PHE A 320 -14.90 5.17 -11.58
N ASN A 321 -14.27 6.31 -11.84
CA ASN A 321 -14.63 7.18 -12.95
C ASN A 321 -13.42 7.43 -13.87
N HIS A 322 -13.66 7.45 -15.19
CA HIS A 322 -12.62 7.71 -16.19
C HIS A 322 -11.43 6.74 -16.08
N ILE A 323 -11.70 5.43 -15.98
CA ILE A 323 -10.65 4.41 -15.86
C ILE A 323 -10.31 3.81 -17.22
N ARG A 324 -9.03 3.68 -17.51
CA ARG A 324 -8.51 3.02 -18.71
C ARG A 324 -7.45 2.01 -18.32
N GLY A 325 -7.40 0.86 -18.98
CA GLY A 325 -6.35 -0.09 -18.66
C GLY A 325 -6.46 -1.44 -19.32
N SER A 326 -5.80 -2.41 -18.73
CA SER A 326 -5.83 -3.81 -19.15
C SER A 326 -5.88 -4.76 -17.97
N GLY A 327 -6.46 -5.94 -18.21
CA GLY A 327 -6.58 -7.00 -17.21
C GLY A 327 -6.48 -8.40 -17.82
N ARG A 328 -6.18 -9.38 -16.96
CA ARG A 328 -6.11 -10.81 -17.32
C ARG A 328 -6.98 -11.67 -16.40
N SER A 329 -7.33 -11.18 -15.24
CA SER A 329 -8.18 -11.84 -14.25
C SER A 329 -9.36 -10.94 -13.91
N SER A 330 -10.46 -11.53 -13.42
CA SER A 330 -11.73 -10.85 -13.21
C SER A 330 -11.62 -9.65 -12.28
N ILE A 331 -12.23 -8.53 -12.66
CA ILE A 331 -12.67 -7.50 -11.72
C ILE A 331 -13.68 -8.17 -10.78
N ARG A 332 -13.51 -8.02 -9.47
CA ARG A 332 -14.29 -8.74 -8.46
C ARG A 332 -14.95 -7.78 -7.48
N VAL A 333 -16.25 -7.97 -7.27
CA VAL A 333 -17.01 -7.33 -6.18
C VAL A 333 -17.70 -8.45 -5.43
N ILE A 334 -17.11 -8.92 -4.33
CA ILE A 334 -17.54 -10.15 -3.64
C ILE A 334 -17.77 -9.86 -2.16
N GLY A 335 -19.04 -9.80 -1.78
CA GLY A 335 -19.50 -9.83 -0.40
C GLY A 335 -19.48 -11.25 0.17
N HIS A 336 -19.60 -11.38 1.48
CA HIS A 336 -19.83 -12.64 2.16
C HIS A 336 -21.32 -12.89 2.32
N ASP A 337 -22.11 -11.82 2.55
CA ASP A 337 -23.54 -11.88 2.75
C ASP A 337 -24.22 -10.61 2.20
N LYS A 338 -25.56 -10.63 2.14
CA LYS A 338 -26.36 -9.50 1.69
C LYS A 338 -26.09 -8.25 2.55
N GLY A 339 -25.85 -7.12 1.89
CA GLY A 339 -25.58 -5.83 2.54
C GLY A 339 -24.13 -5.57 2.92
N ASP A 340 -23.23 -6.53 2.71
CA ASP A 340 -21.80 -6.35 2.97
C ASP A 340 -21.18 -5.32 2.03
N ILE A 341 -21.61 -5.31 0.75
CA ILE A 341 -21.12 -4.41 -0.28
C ILE A 341 -22.31 -3.74 -0.96
N SER A 342 -22.30 -2.41 -1.03
CA SER A 342 -23.38 -1.66 -1.68
C SER A 342 -22.91 -0.34 -2.29
N SER A 343 -23.70 0.20 -3.22
CA SER A 343 -23.44 1.50 -3.85
C SER A 343 -22.05 1.56 -4.50
N ILE A 344 -21.82 0.67 -5.46
CA ILE A 344 -20.59 0.63 -6.24
C ILE A 344 -20.86 1.16 -7.63
N HIS A 345 -20.12 2.18 -8.06
CA HIS A 345 -20.36 2.90 -9.30
C HIS A 345 -19.14 2.85 -10.23
N PHE A 346 -19.37 2.41 -11.47
CA PHE A 346 -18.37 2.45 -12.54
C PHE A 346 -18.90 3.38 -13.64
N SER A 347 -18.15 4.44 -13.97
CA SER A 347 -18.52 5.42 -14.98
C SER A 347 -17.37 5.71 -15.94
N ASP A 348 -17.60 5.60 -17.24
CA ASP A 348 -16.59 5.78 -18.29
C ASP A 348 -15.33 4.93 -18.05
N VAL A 349 -15.52 3.62 -18.03
CA VAL A 349 -14.45 2.63 -17.76
C VAL A 349 -14.20 1.77 -18.99
N ILE A 350 -12.96 1.66 -19.44
CA ILE A 350 -12.57 0.81 -20.57
C ILE A 350 -11.37 -0.05 -20.20
N PHE A 351 -11.53 -1.38 -20.32
CA PHE A 351 -10.44 -2.33 -20.16
C PHE A 351 -10.19 -3.16 -21.44
N ASP A 352 -8.93 -3.24 -21.84
CA ASP A 352 -8.44 -4.25 -22.78
C ASP A 352 -8.25 -5.58 -22.02
N TRP A 353 -9.00 -6.64 -22.43
CA TRP A 353 -8.93 -7.94 -21.77
C TRP A 353 -7.94 -8.83 -22.50
N LEU A 354 -6.81 -9.13 -21.84
CA LEU A 354 -5.66 -9.79 -22.42
C LEU A 354 -5.74 -11.31 -22.28
N GLU A 355 -4.87 -12.04 -23.00
CA GLU A 355 -4.66 -13.47 -22.81
C GLU A 355 -4.11 -13.79 -21.41
N GLY A 356 -4.42 -14.98 -20.95
CA GLY A 356 -4.08 -15.47 -19.63
C GLY A 356 -5.33 -15.44 -18.78
N GLY A 357 -5.84 -16.60 -18.43
CA GLY A 357 -6.90 -16.78 -17.45
C GLY A 357 -6.44 -16.33 -16.08
N CYS A 358 -7.16 -16.78 -15.06
CA CYS A 358 -6.77 -16.59 -13.67
C CYS A 358 -5.26 -16.77 -13.53
N PRO A 359 -4.52 -15.79 -13.06
CA PRO A 359 -3.09 -15.91 -12.96
C PRO A 359 -2.79 -17.12 -12.10
N ASP A 360 -2.40 -18.22 -12.72
CA ASP A 360 -1.68 -19.30 -12.07
C ASP A 360 -0.29 -18.76 -11.77
N SER A 361 -0.30 -17.63 -11.08
CA SER A 361 0.89 -16.99 -10.61
C SER A 361 1.44 -17.93 -9.57
N GLY A 362 2.59 -18.51 -9.80
CA GLY A 362 3.29 -19.41 -8.87
C GLY A 362 3.53 -18.87 -7.45
N ALA A 363 2.78 -17.87 -7.04
CA ALA A 363 2.60 -17.34 -5.69
C ALA A 363 1.54 -18.18 -4.96
N LYS A 364 1.95 -19.29 -4.43
CA LYS A 364 1.07 -20.21 -3.68
C LYS A 364 0.25 -19.57 -2.56
N SER A 365 0.60 -18.41 -2.06
CA SER A 365 -0.13 -17.78 -0.96
C SER A 365 -1.29 -16.87 -1.41
N PHE A 366 -1.20 -16.28 -2.61
CA PHE A 366 -2.25 -15.43 -3.15
C PHE A 366 -3.15 -16.17 -4.16
N SER A 367 -2.61 -17.19 -4.82
CA SER A 367 -3.31 -17.90 -5.87
C SER A 367 -4.33 -18.90 -5.37
N GLU A 368 -4.10 -19.53 -4.22
CA GLU A 368 -5.05 -20.54 -3.71
C GLU A 368 -6.40 -19.95 -3.35
N SER A 369 -6.46 -18.69 -2.94
CA SER A 369 -7.71 -18.01 -2.63
C SER A 369 -8.33 -17.28 -3.83
N ALA A 370 -7.51 -16.85 -4.76
CA ALA A 370 -8.00 -16.26 -6.01
C ALA A 370 -8.42 -17.32 -7.03
N SER A 371 -7.83 -18.53 -6.99
CA SER A 371 -8.11 -19.62 -7.91
C SER A 371 -9.30 -20.48 -7.54
N ALA A 372 -9.77 -20.47 -6.31
CA ALA A 372 -10.93 -21.26 -5.88
C ALA A 372 -12.21 -20.90 -6.65
N ALA A 373 -12.25 -19.74 -7.30
CA ALA A 373 -13.25 -19.42 -8.32
C ALA A 373 -12.65 -18.39 -9.28
N CYS A 374 -11.88 -18.83 -10.29
CA CYS A 374 -11.72 -17.98 -11.45
C CYS A 374 -13.06 -17.89 -12.15
N PRO A 375 -13.80 -16.79 -12.02
CA PRO A 375 -15.08 -16.68 -12.68
C PRO A 375 -14.85 -16.65 -14.18
N ASP A 376 -15.80 -17.21 -14.90
CA ASP A 376 -15.79 -17.27 -16.36
C ASP A 376 -16.23 -15.94 -17.01
N ALA A 377 -16.03 -14.83 -16.30
CA ALA A 377 -16.37 -13.47 -16.73
C ALA A 377 -15.29 -12.46 -16.27
N PRO A 378 -14.92 -11.45 -17.09
CA PRO A 378 -14.02 -10.37 -16.70
C PRO A 378 -14.58 -9.47 -15.60
N VAL A 379 -15.88 -9.44 -15.41
CA VAL A 379 -16.53 -8.77 -14.29
C VAL A 379 -17.38 -9.75 -13.52
N TYR A 380 -17.08 -9.92 -12.24
CA TYR A 380 -17.79 -10.86 -11.36
C TYR A 380 -18.28 -10.17 -10.09
N LEU A 381 -19.59 -10.27 -9.86
CA LEU A 381 -20.26 -9.73 -8.69
C LEU A 381 -20.90 -10.87 -7.89
N GLU A 382 -20.81 -10.82 -6.57
CA GLU A 382 -21.50 -11.72 -5.68
C GLU A 382 -21.81 -11.03 -4.35
N TYR A 383 -23.06 -11.13 -3.86
CA TYR A 383 -23.53 -10.42 -2.67
C TYR A 383 -23.18 -8.92 -2.70
N ALA A 384 -23.47 -8.25 -3.80
CA ALA A 384 -23.28 -6.83 -3.99
C ALA A 384 -24.62 -6.18 -4.39
N ASP A 385 -24.97 -5.13 -3.69
CA ASP A 385 -26.24 -4.43 -3.88
C ASP A 385 -26.02 -3.04 -4.49
N HIS A 386 -26.94 -2.57 -5.34
CA HIS A 386 -26.86 -1.25 -6.01
C HIS A 386 -25.52 -1.04 -6.75
N VAL A 387 -25.22 -1.89 -7.72
CA VAL A 387 -24.02 -1.76 -8.56
C VAL A 387 -24.41 -1.17 -9.92
N THR A 388 -23.80 -0.07 -10.30
CA THR A 388 -24.09 0.60 -11.57
C THR A 388 -22.89 0.61 -12.50
N PHE A 389 -23.12 0.33 -13.77
CA PHE A 389 -22.16 0.46 -14.85
C PHE A 389 -22.71 1.45 -15.88
N ASP A 390 -22.09 2.60 -16.03
CA ASP A 390 -22.41 3.57 -17.06
C ASP A 390 -21.21 3.78 -17.97
N GLN A 391 -21.37 3.57 -19.27
CA GLN A 391 -20.30 3.63 -20.27
C GLN A 391 -19.11 2.69 -19.92
N PHE A 392 -19.41 1.49 -19.45
CA PHE A 392 -18.39 0.47 -19.15
C PHE A 392 -18.14 -0.39 -20.38
N GLN A 393 -16.87 -0.59 -20.77
CA GLN A 393 -16.51 -1.36 -21.94
C GLN A 393 -15.40 -2.37 -21.69
N ILE A 394 -15.61 -3.63 -22.11
CA ILE A 394 -14.56 -4.66 -22.22
C ILE A 394 -14.18 -4.83 -23.70
N ARG A 395 -12.92 -4.55 -24.01
CA ARG A 395 -12.35 -4.77 -25.33
C ARG A 395 -11.54 -6.06 -25.34
N TRP A 396 -12.09 -7.10 -25.93
CA TRP A 396 -11.46 -8.40 -25.96
C TRP A 396 -10.22 -8.42 -26.88
N LYS A 397 -9.08 -8.75 -26.30
CA LYS A 397 -7.80 -9.01 -27.00
C LYS A 397 -7.40 -10.48 -26.93
N THR A 398 -8.27 -11.33 -26.36
CA THR A 398 -8.10 -12.77 -26.24
C THR A 398 -9.26 -13.51 -26.86
N GLN A 399 -9.00 -14.72 -27.34
CA GLN A 399 -10.04 -15.67 -27.80
C GLN A 399 -10.22 -16.85 -26.83
N ASP A 400 -9.71 -16.74 -25.61
CA ASP A 400 -9.75 -17.78 -24.62
C ASP A 400 -11.20 -18.23 -24.35
N GLN A 401 -11.48 -19.52 -24.55
CA GLN A 401 -12.78 -20.16 -24.39
C GLN A 401 -13.22 -20.26 -22.92
N ALA A 402 -12.30 -20.06 -21.98
CA ALA A 402 -12.64 -20.04 -20.55
C ALA A 402 -13.58 -18.89 -20.19
N TRP A 403 -13.52 -17.77 -20.92
CA TRP A 403 -14.40 -16.63 -20.75
C TRP A 403 -15.75 -16.85 -21.42
N LYS A 404 -16.78 -17.22 -20.66
CA LYS A 404 -18.12 -17.51 -21.17
C LYS A 404 -19.01 -16.28 -21.22
N TYR A 405 -18.88 -15.40 -20.25
CA TYR A 405 -19.72 -14.22 -20.07
C TYR A 405 -18.90 -12.93 -20.12
N GLY A 406 -19.53 -11.81 -20.37
CA GLY A 406 -18.95 -10.48 -20.20
C GLY A 406 -19.05 -9.98 -18.76
N LEU A 407 -20.24 -10.13 -18.18
CA LEU A 407 -20.54 -9.88 -16.77
C LEU A 407 -21.23 -11.10 -16.17
N ARG A 408 -20.86 -11.47 -14.95
CA ARG A 408 -21.59 -12.44 -14.16
C ARG A 408 -21.89 -11.88 -12.78
N ALA A 409 -23.17 -11.87 -12.41
CA ALA A 409 -23.63 -11.42 -11.10
C ALA A 409 -24.51 -12.51 -10.47
N GLY A 410 -24.22 -12.86 -9.23
CA GLY A 410 -24.98 -13.81 -8.45
C GLY A 410 -25.33 -13.26 -7.07
N ARG A 411 -26.55 -13.48 -6.62
CA ARG A 411 -27.03 -13.02 -5.30
C ARG A 411 -26.86 -11.51 -5.10
N CYS A 412 -27.02 -10.76 -6.18
CA CYS A 412 -26.94 -9.30 -6.19
C CYS A 412 -28.35 -8.72 -6.32
N SER A 413 -28.56 -7.52 -5.78
CA SER A 413 -29.75 -6.72 -6.03
C SER A 413 -29.39 -5.45 -6.80
N GLU A 414 -30.28 -5.01 -7.69
CA GLU A 414 -30.17 -3.75 -8.40
C GLU A 414 -28.81 -3.55 -9.12
N VAL A 415 -28.52 -4.45 -10.07
CA VAL A 415 -27.39 -4.29 -11.01
C VAL A 415 -27.91 -3.55 -12.23
N GLU A 416 -27.44 -2.33 -12.44
CA GLU A 416 -27.88 -1.46 -13.54
C GLU A 416 -26.78 -1.30 -14.60
N LEU A 417 -27.17 -1.48 -15.86
CA LEU A 417 -26.30 -1.32 -17.03
C LEU A 417 -26.81 -0.18 -17.90
N SER A 418 -26.02 0.86 -18.10
CA SER A 418 -26.33 1.98 -18.98
C SER A 418 -25.20 2.19 -19.98
N ARG A 419 -25.52 2.17 -21.28
CA ARG A 419 -24.55 2.43 -22.36
C ARG A 419 -23.26 1.58 -22.24
N SER A 420 -23.37 0.37 -21.71
CA SER A 420 -22.24 -0.50 -21.37
C SER A 420 -22.17 -1.71 -22.32
N ASP A 421 -20.95 -2.08 -22.70
CA ASP A 421 -20.65 -3.20 -23.60
C ASP A 421 -19.57 -4.10 -23.01
N PHE A 422 -19.95 -5.29 -22.59
CA PHE A 422 -19.05 -6.30 -22.06
C PHE A 422 -18.53 -7.26 -23.17
N GLY A 423 -18.97 -7.08 -24.41
CA GLY A 423 -18.54 -7.83 -25.58
C GLY A 423 -18.93 -9.31 -25.60
N LYS A 424 -19.66 -9.80 -24.61
CA LYS A 424 -20.25 -11.13 -24.50
C LYS A 424 -21.54 -11.05 -23.70
N MET A 425 -22.35 -12.11 -23.74
CA MET A 425 -23.58 -12.19 -22.95
C MET A 425 -23.32 -11.98 -21.46
N ASN A 426 -24.25 -11.31 -20.81
CA ASN A 426 -24.22 -11.11 -19.35
C ASN A 426 -25.11 -12.16 -18.68
N ARG A 427 -24.73 -12.54 -17.47
CA ARG A 427 -25.52 -13.44 -16.62
C ARG A 427 -25.74 -12.81 -15.26
N ILE A 428 -26.96 -12.35 -15.01
CA ILE A 428 -27.36 -11.71 -13.77
C ILE A 428 -28.41 -12.58 -13.09
N ASP A 429 -28.14 -13.03 -11.85
CA ASP A 429 -29.02 -13.87 -11.02
C ASP A 429 -29.70 -15.04 -11.76
N GLY A 430 -28.92 -15.75 -12.58
CA GLY A 430 -29.37 -16.89 -13.34
C GLY A 430 -30.11 -16.57 -14.66
N LYS A 431 -30.40 -15.31 -14.94
CA LYS A 431 -30.88 -14.85 -16.25
C LYS A 431 -29.71 -14.53 -17.16
N THR A 432 -29.88 -14.80 -18.45
CA THR A 432 -28.89 -14.45 -19.46
C THR A 432 -29.42 -13.25 -20.25
N GLU A 433 -28.68 -12.16 -20.26
CA GLU A 433 -29.00 -10.93 -20.95
C GLU A 433 -27.92 -10.58 -21.98
N PRO A 434 -28.25 -9.96 -23.12
CA PRO A 434 -27.29 -9.61 -24.16
C PRO A 434 -26.27 -8.56 -23.72
#